data_e79151d047e3f83030a77df584279928
#
_entry.id   e79151d047e3f83030a77df584279928
#
_cell.length_a   1.000
_cell.length_b   1.000
_cell.length_c   1.000
_cell.angle_alpha   90.00
_cell.angle_beta   90.00
_cell.angle_gamma   90.00
#
_symmetry.space_group_name_H-M   'P 1'
#
loop_
_entity.id
_entity.type
_entity.pdbx_description
1 polymer ?
#
loop_
_entity_poly.entity_id
_entity_poly.type
_entity_poly.pdbx_seq_one_letter_code
_entity_poly.pdbx_strand_id
1 'polypeptide(L)'
;MQLFINIIVFLLILTGIVTIHEFGHFVAAKIFNVYCGAFSIGMGPKIFGKKGKETEFQIRALPIGGFVTMAGEADQEDNPYFKDVPLDRTLKGKKTYQKVIIFLAGIFMNFVLAIVIMMCLNFTMGVKPVNTPILGSVLKDGAAYKYGLRKDDRIMTMVNTDSHKSYTIHNYTDITDALVNKTNSSASVTFTITFKRDGKVMVKNVKAP
;
A
#
# COMPACT_ATOMS: atom_id res chain seq x y z
N MET A 1 21.29 -6.30 -13.93
CA MET A 1 21.38 -5.17 -12.98
C MET A 1 20.01 -4.82 -12.38
N GLN A 2 18.97 -4.59 -13.20
CA GLN A 2 17.64 -4.21 -12.71
C GLN A 2 17.01 -5.24 -11.75
N LEU A 3 17.09 -6.54 -12.06
CA LEU A 3 16.56 -7.61 -11.18
C LEU A 3 17.20 -7.57 -9.78
N PHE A 4 18.52 -7.38 -9.73
CA PHE A 4 19.26 -7.31 -8.46
C PHE A 4 18.82 -6.09 -7.61
N ILE A 5 18.67 -4.93 -8.24
CA ILE A 5 18.16 -3.71 -7.57
C ILE A 5 16.76 -3.95 -7.04
N ASN A 6 15.88 -4.55 -7.85
CA ASN A 6 14.50 -4.84 -7.43
C ASN A 6 14.44 -5.78 -6.22
N ILE A 7 15.31 -6.79 -6.17
CA ILE A 7 15.41 -7.71 -5.02
C ILE A 7 15.85 -6.94 -3.76
N ILE A 8 16.88 -6.11 -3.87
CA ILE A 8 17.35 -5.31 -2.73
C ILE A 8 16.24 -4.38 -2.21
N VAL A 9 15.58 -3.66 -3.11
CA VAL A 9 14.47 -2.75 -2.74
C VAL A 9 13.35 -3.52 -2.07
N PHE A 10 12.97 -4.69 -2.61
CA PHE A 10 11.97 -5.56 -2.02
C PHE A 10 12.34 -5.99 -0.59
N LEU A 11 13.59 -6.44 -0.37
CA LEU A 11 14.07 -6.85 0.94
C LEU A 11 14.09 -5.70 1.95
N LEU A 12 14.48 -4.50 1.51
CA LEU A 12 14.46 -3.30 2.37
C LEU A 12 13.03 -2.91 2.78
N ILE A 13 12.08 -2.95 1.84
CA ILE A 13 10.66 -2.68 2.13
C ILE A 13 10.11 -3.73 3.10
N LEU A 14 10.38 -5.02 2.83
CA LEU A 14 9.96 -6.12 3.69
C LEU A 14 10.52 -5.96 5.11
N THR A 15 11.81 -5.64 5.23
CA THR A 15 12.45 -5.37 6.54
C THR A 15 11.78 -4.21 7.25
N GLY A 16 11.45 -3.12 6.56
CA GLY A 16 10.73 -1.98 7.13
C GLY A 16 9.36 -2.38 7.69
N ILE A 17 8.57 -3.12 6.91
CA ILE A 17 7.24 -3.59 7.32
C ILE A 17 7.33 -4.51 8.55
N VAL A 18 8.26 -5.48 8.53
CA VAL A 18 8.44 -6.41 9.66
C VAL A 18 8.97 -5.67 10.88
N THR A 19 9.89 -4.73 10.73
CA THR A 19 10.39 -3.92 11.86
C THR A 19 9.27 -3.13 12.54
N ILE A 20 8.36 -2.55 11.79
CA ILE A 20 7.18 -1.84 12.35
C ILE A 20 6.22 -2.83 13.03
N HIS A 21 6.04 -4.01 12.47
CA HIS A 21 5.28 -5.10 13.09
C HIS A 21 5.86 -5.47 14.46
N GLU A 22 7.15 -5.79 14.51
CA GLU A 22 7.87 -6.14 15.74
C GLU A 22 7.85 -4.98 16.76
N PHE A 23 7.91 -3.73 16.27
CA PHE A 23 7.79 -2.55 17.12
C PHE A 23 6.42 -2.48 17.81
N GLY A 24 5.36 -2.93 17.16
CA GLY A 24 4.03 -3.07 17.77
C GLY A 24 4.05 -4.02 18.96
N HIS A 25 4.61 -5.20 18.80
CA HIS A 25 4.79 -6.18 19.88
C HIS A 25 5.63 -5.61 21.02
N PHE A 26 6.73 -4.97 20.68
CA PHE A 26 7.64 -4.33 21.65
C PHE A 26 6.95 -3.28 22.51
N VAL A 27 6.21 -2.35 21.88
CA VAL A 27 5.49 -1.28 22.59
C VAL A 27 4.43 -1.87 23.50
N ALA A 28 3.60 -2.80 23.02
CA ALA A 28 2.57 -3.44 23.82
C ALA A 28 3.16 -4.25 24.98
N ALA A 29 4.25 -4.98 24.75
CA ALA A 29 4.97 -5.71 25.79
C ALA A 29 5.47 -4.76 26.90
N LYS A 30 6.04 -3.62 26.53
CA LYS A 30 6.50 -2.60 27.48
C LYS A 30 5.35 -1.95 28.27
N ILE A 31 4.20 -1.67 27.62
CA ILE A 31 2.99 -1.14 28.29
C ILE A 31 2.53 -2.12 29.39
N PHE A 32 2.56 -3.42 29.12
CA PHE A 32 2.19 -4.44 30.10
C PHE A 32 3.36 -4.89 31.00
N ASN A 33 4.48 -4.17 31.02
CA ASN A 33 5.64 -4.47 31.83
C ASN A 33 6.20 -5.89 31.59
N VAL A 34 6.23 -6.33 30.32
CA VAL A 34 6.95 -7.54 29.92
C VAL A 34 8.39 -7.18 29.63
N TYR A 35 9.32 -7.98 30.15
CA TYR A 35 10.74 -7.78 29.91
C TYR A 35 11.08 -8.17 28.46
N CYS A 36 11.68 -7.21 27.73
CA CYS A 36 12.16 -7.41 26.36
C CYS A 36 13.69 -7.35 26.37
N GLY A 37 14.36 -8.45 26.06
CA GLY A 37 15.83 -8.56 26.12
C GLY A 37 16.49 -7.88 24.92
N ALA A 38 15.97 -8.08 23.72
CA ALA A 38 16.49 -7.47 22.50
C ALA A 38 15.38 -7.05 21.55
N PHE A 39 15.65 -5.99 20.78
CA PHE A 39 14.89 -5.55 19.62
C PHE A 39 15.85 -5.46 18.43
N SER A 40 15.59 -6.22 17.38
CA SER A 40 16.51 -6.34 16.25
C SER A 40 15.87 -5.92 14.94
N ILE A 41 16.61 -5.13 14.16
CA ILE A 41 16.34 -4.85 12.74
C ILE A 41 17.21 -5.79 11.93
N GLY A 42 16.57 -6.64 11.10
CA GLY A 42 17.26 -7.68 10.33
C GLY A 42 17.52 -8.95 11.12
N MET A 43 18.11 -9.92 10.46
CA MET A 43 18.49 -11.24 10.96
C MET A 43 19.98 -11.54 10.75
N GLY A 44 20.46 -12.70 11.22
CA GLY A 44 21.84 -13.14 11.09
C GLY A 44 22.78 -12.55 12.16
N PRO A 45 24.10 -12.46 11.89
CA PRO A 45 25.07 -11.96 12.84
C PRO A 45 24.84 -10.48 13.18
N LYS A 46 25.05 -10.12 14.46
CA LYS A 46 24.94 -8.74 14.93
C LYS A 46 26.09 -7.89 14.40
N ILE A 47 25.76 -6.80 13.70
CA ILE A 47 26.73 -5.79 13.23
C ILE A 47 26.90 -4.70 14.28
N PHE A 48 25.77 -4.19 14.78
CA PHE A 48 25.73 -3.09 15.73
C PHE A 48 24.72 -3.39 16.83
N GLY A 49 25.03 -2.99 18.06
CA GLY A 49 24.09 -3.12 19.18
C GLY A 49 24.35 -2.02 20.22
N LYS A 50 23.26 -1.43 20.70
CA LYS A 50 23.28 -0.46 21.80
C LYS A 50 22.40 -0.97 22.92
N LYS A 51 23.00 -1.22 24.08
CA LYS A 51 22.28 -1.63 25.28
C LYS A 51 21.57 -0.44 25.91
N GLY A 52 20.23 -0.50 25.97
CA GLY A 52 19.42 0.42 26.76
C GLY A 52 19.39 0.01 28.25
N LYS A 53 18.42 0.52 29.01
CA LYS A 53 18.26 0.13 30.44
C LYS A 53 17.91 -1.35 30.60
N GLU A 54 17.05 -1.87 29.73
CA GLU A 54 16.57 -3.28 29.73
C GLU A 54 16.78 -3.97 28.40
N THR A 55 16.54 -3.27 27.30
CA THR A 55 16.50 -3.83 25.95
C THR A 55 17.77 -3.46 25.18
N GLU A 56 18.39 -4.43 24.52
CA GLU A 56 19.46 -4.19 23.55
C GLU A 56 18.86 -3.96 22.18
N PHE A 57 19.09 -2.78 21.62
CA PHE A 57 18.70 -2.47 20.24
C PHE A 57 19.81 -2.91 19.28
N GLN A 58 19.47 -3.73 18.29
CA GLN A 58 20.45 -4.39 17.43
C GLN A 58 20.15 -4.12 15.95
N ILE A 59 21.22 -4.01 15.14
CA ILE A 59 21.17 -4.06 13.68
C ILE A 59 21.97 -5.30 13.26
N ARG A 60 21.37 -6.11 12.40
CA ARG A 60 21.93 -7.38 11.95
C ARG A 60 22.22 -7.37 10.44
N ALA A 61 23.05 -8.31 9.99
CA ALA A 61 23.66 -8.28 8.65
C ALA A 61 22.66 -8.50 7.52
N LEU A 62 21.64 -9.29 7.73
CA LEU A 62 20.67 -9.61 6.68
C LEU A 62 19.45 -8.68 6.81
N PRO A 63 19.16 -7.87 5.80
CA PRO A 63 17.98 -7.00 5.81
C PRO A 63 16.72 -7.80 5.47
N ILE A 64 16.45 -8.82 6.27
CA ILE A 64 15.29 -9.70 6.13
C ILE A 64 14.62 -9.78 7.49
N GLY A 65 13.51 -9.05 7.63
CA GLY A 65 12.72 -9.06 8.85
C GLY A 65 13.36 -8.35 10.04
N GLY A 66 12.99 -8.79 11.22
CA GLY A 66 13.44 -8.32 12.53
C GLY A 66 12.86 -9.25 13.60
N PHE A 67 13.11 -8.97 14.86
CA PHE A 67 12.49 -9.67 15.96
C PHE A 67 12.56 -8.87 17.27
N VAL A 68 11.65 -9.18 18.15
CA VAL A 68 11.72 -8.79 19.57
C VAL A 68 11.77 -10.04 20.44
N THR A 69 12.71 -10.11 21.38
CA THR A 69 12.77 -11.21 22.34
C THR A 69 12.04 -10.83 23.62
N MET A 70 11.02 -11.61 23.98
CA MET A 70 10.19 -11.37 25.17
C MET A 70 10.36 -12.50 26.19
N ALA A 71 10.52 -12.14 27.44
CA ALA A 71 10.64 -13.13 28.51
C ALA A 71 9.36 -13.98 28.62
N GLY A 72 9.51 -15.31 28.70
CA GLY A 72 8.42 -16.25 28.79
C GLY A 72 7.76 -16.64 27.48
N GLU A 73 8.37 -16.32 26.36
CA GLU A 73 8.06 -16.87 25.05
C GLU A 73 8.63 -18.31 24.96
N ALA A 74 7.90 -19.24 24.31
CA ALA A 74 8.20 -20.66 24.35
C ALA A 74 9.63 -21.02 23.87
N ASP A 75 10.09 -20.33 22.82
CA ASP A 75 11.39 -20.58 22.18
C ASP A 75 12.56 -19.82 22.87
N GLN A 76 12.31 -19.15 23.99
CA GLN A 76 13.27 -18.24 24.62
C GLN A 76 13.64 -18.65 26.06
N GLU A 77 13.26 -19.88 26.51
CA GLU A 77 13.47 -20.30 27.90
C GLU A 77 14.95 -20.32 28.31
N ASP A 78 15.85 -20.70 27.39
CA ASP A 78 17.30 -20.76 27.63
C ASP A 78 18.05 -19.48 27.28
N ASN A 79 17.33 -18.40 26.98
CA ASN A 79 17.96 -17.15 26.54
C ASN A 79 18.69 -16.47 27.72
N PRO A 80 19.99 -16.12 27.59
CA PRO A 80 20.77 -15.49 28.64
C PRO A 80 20.18 -14.17 29.17
N TYR A 81 19.34 -13.48 28.36
CA TYR A 81 18.68 -12.26 28.79
C TYR A 81 17.62 -12.45 29.86
N PHE A 82 17.16 -13.69 30.15
CA PHE A 82 15.97 -13.97 30.98
C PHE A 82 16.21 -14.72 32.24
N LYS A 83 17.48 -15.03 32.60
CA LYS A 83 17.84 -15.88 33.75
C LYS A 83 17.23 -15.46 35.09
N ASP A 84 17.05 -14.17 35.32
CA ASP A 84 16.59 -13.60 36.59
C ASP A 84 15.31 -12.75 36.45
N VAL A 85 14.53 -12.96 35.39
CA VAL A 85 13.32 -12.18 35.17
C VAL A 85 12.16 -12.74 35.99
N PRO A 86 11.53 -11.92 36.88
CA PRO A 86 10.39 -12.36 37.68
C PRO A 86 9.20 -12.79 36.80
N LEU A 87 8.42 -13.76 37.26
CA LEU A 87 7.29 -14.32 36.50
C LEU A 87 6.26 -13.28 36.09
N ASP A 88 6.02 -12.27 36.92
CA ASP A 88 5.11 -11.17 36.65
C ASP A 88 5.58 -10.26 35.48
N ARG A 89 6.86 -10.34 35.12
CA ARG A 89 7.46 -9.63 33.98
C ARG A 89 7.67 -10.51 32.75
N THR A 90 7.09 -11.71 32.75
CA THR A 90 7.13 -12.64 31.61
C THR A 90 5.78 -12.73 30.93
N LEU A 91 5.74 -13.11 29.63
CA LEU A 91 4.50 -13.42 28.94
C LEU A 91 3.68 -14.49 29.65
N LYS A 92 4.35 -15.53 30.22
CA LYS A 92 3.66 -16.59 30.96
C LYS A 92 2.88 -16.07 32.16
N GLY A 93 3.40 -15.08 32.87
CA GLY A 93 2.76 -14.45 34.03
C GLY A 93 1.64 -13.43 33.67
N LYS A 94 1.44 -13.10 32.42
CA LYS A 94 0.40 -12.13 32.01
C LYS A 94 -0.97 -12.77 31.86
N LYS A 95 -2.02 -11.97 32.10
CA LYS A 95 -3.41 -12.36 31.85
C LYS A 95 -3.64 -12.59 30.36
N THR A 96 -4.60 -13.47 30.02
CA THR A 96 -4.88 -13.84 28.62
C THR A 96 -5.14 -12.65 27.71
N TYR A 97 -5.94 -11.66 28.16
CA TYR A 97 -6.23 -10.48 27.35
C TYR A 97 -4.97 -9.63 27.04
N GLN A 98 -4.00 -9.57 27.99
CA GLN A 98 -2.74 -8.85 27.78
C GLN A 98 -1.89 -9.54 26.71
N LYS A 99 -1.82 -10.87 26.75
CA LYS A 99 -1.15 -11.68 25.72
C LYS A 99 -1.77 -11.43 24.35
N VAL A 100 -3.10 -11.47 24.26
CA VAL A 100 -3.83 -11.22 23.01
C VAL A 100 -3.53 -9.83 22.45
N ILE A 101 -3.53 -8.79 23.30
CA ILE A 101 -3.21 -7.42 22.87
C ILE A 101 -1.75 -7.36 22.37
N ILE A 102 -0.80 -7.97 23.07
CA ILE A 102 0.61 -8.00 22.64
C ILE A 102 0.72 -8.65 21.25
N PHE A 103 0.09 -9.80 21.03
CA PHE A 103 0.15 -10.49 19.73
C PHE A 103 -0.56 -9.74 18.61
N LEU A 104 -1.65 -9.06 18.90
CA LEU A 104 -2.37 -8.27 17.89
C LEU A 104 -1.70 -6.92 17.59
N ALA A 105 -0.86 -6.42 18.48
CA ALA A 105 -0.22 -5.11 18.35
C ALA A 105 0.68 -4.99 17.12
N GLY A 106 1.33 -6.08 16.70
CA GLY A 106 2.11 -6.12 15.46
C GLY A 106 1.25 -5.87 14.23
N ILE A 107 0.12 -6.57 14.12
CA ILE A 107 -0.84 -6.40 13.03
C ILE A 107 -1.41 -4.98 13.03
N PHE A 108 -1.77 -4.46 14.22
CA PHE A 108 -2.28 -3.10 14.37
C PHE A 108 -1.29 -2.05 13.90
N MET A 109 0.01 -2.21 14.20
CA MET A 109 1.06 -1.28 13.74
C MET A 109 1.23 -1.30 12.22
N ASN A 110 1.09 -2.45 11.56
CA ASN A 110 1.09 -2.52 10.09
C ASN A 110 -0.12 -1.77 9.50
N PHE A 111 -1.28 -1.85 10.14
CA PHE A 111 -2.45 -1.08 9.73
C PHE A 111 -2.22 0.44 9.88
N VAL A 112 -1.64 0.87 11.00
CA VAL A 112 -1.23 2.27 11.22
C VAL A 112 -0.23 2.72 10.16
N LEU A 113 0.77 1.89 9.84
CA LEU A 113 1.74 2.18 8.78
C LEU A 113 1.06 2.38 7.42
N ALA A 114 0.10 1.52 7.06
CA ALA A 114 -0.65 1.66 5.82
C ALA A 114 -1.42 2.99 5.75
N ILE A 115 -2.08 3.39 6.84
CA ILE A 115 -2.77 4.69 6.93
C ILE A 115 -1.78 5.84 6.74
N VAL A 116 -0.63 5.82 7.42
CA VAL A 116 0.40 6.86 7.32
C VAL A 116 0.91 6.97 5.88
N ILE A 117 1.22 5.85 5.22
CA ILE A 117 1.65 5.83 3.82
C ILE A 117 0.57 6.43 2.92
N MET A 118 -0.69 6.02 3.09
CA MET A 118 -1.82 6.56 2.31
C MET A 118 -1.99 8.07 2.51
N MET A 119 -1.85 8.56 3.74
CA MET A 119 -1.88 10.00 4.02
C MET A 119 -0.73 10.72 3.32
N CYS A 120 0.50 10.23 3.44
CA CYS A 120 1.66 10.83 2.78
C CYS A 120 1.49 10.85 1.25
N LEU A 121 1.00 9.78 0.64
CA LEU A 121 0.72 9.75 -0.80
C LEU A 121 -0.34 10.76 -1.20
N ASN A 122 -1.42 10.90 -0.42
CA ASN A 122 -2.46 11.89 -0.69
C ASN A 122 -1.95 13.33 -0.56
N PHE A 123 -1.08 13.61 0.41
CA PHE A 123 -0.47 14.95 0.57
C PHE A 123 0.51 15.30 -0.56
N THR A 124 1.28 14.31 -1.04
CA THR A 124 2.32 14.54 -2.07
C THR A 124 1.78 14.48 -3.50
N MET A 125 0.88 13.55 -3.79
CA MET A 125 0.34 13.32 -5.15
C MET A 125 -0.98 14.04 -5.39
N GLY A 126 -1.63 14.55 -4.34
CA GLY A 126 -3.00 15.05 -4.35
C GLY A 126 -4.02 13.91 -4.53
N VAL A 127 -5.21 14.10 -4.00
CA VAL A 127 -6.35 13.22 -4.30
C VAL A 127 -6.82 13.56 -5.70
N LYS A 128 -6.38 12.83 -6.72
CA LYS A 128 -7.07 12.86 -8.01
C LYS A 128 -8.40 12.16 -7.80
N PRO A 129 -9.52 12.86 -7.88
CA PRO A 129 -10.82 12.18 -7.74
C PRO A 129 -10.89 11.11 -8.84
N VAL A 130 -11.09 9.86 -8.43
CA VAL A 130 -11.18 8.69 -9.31
C VAL A 130 -12.32 8.84 -10.35
N ASN A 131 -13.21 9.80 -10.12
CA ASN A 131 -14.39 10.07 -10.93
C ASN A 131 -14.25 11.23 -11.91
N THR A 132 -13.07 11.80 -12.15
CA THR A 132 -12.95 12.82 -13.21
C THR A 132 -12.90 12.15 -14.58
N PRO A 133 -13.61 12.70 -15.59
CA PRO A 133 -13.58 12.18 -16.96
C PRO A 133 -12.28 12.58 -17.69
N ILE A 134 -11.14 12.42 -17.01
CA ILE A 134 -9.81 12.71 -17.55
C ILE A 134 -9.12 11.39 -17.87
N LEU A 135 -8.59 11.28 -19.06
CA LEU A 135 -7.86 10.09 -19.51
C LEU A 135 -6.51 9.99 -18.78
N GLY A 136 -6.38 9.09 -17.81
CA GLY A 136 -5.15 8.89 -17.03
C GLY A 136 -4.02 8.26 -17.84
N SER A 137 -4.35 7.34 -18.75
CA SER A 137 -3.43 6.74 -19.72
C SER A 137 -4.18 6.35 -21.00
N VAL A 138 -3.48 6.40 -22.13
CA VAL A 138 -4.02 5.96 -23.43
C VAL A 138 -3.02 4.99 -24.03
N LEU A 139 -3.45 3.76 -24.27
CA LEU A 139 -2.61 2.71 -24.86
C LEU A 139 -2.26 3.09 -26.29
N LYS A 140 -0.97 3.05 -26.67
CA LYS A 140 -0.48 3.43 -28.00
C LYS A 140 -1.09 2.60 -29.14
N ASP A 141 -1.44 1.35 -28.86
CA ASP A 141 -2.06 0.43 -29.83
C ASP A 141 -3.60 0.46 -29.74
N GLY A 142 -4.16 1.22 -28.81
CA GLY A 142 -5.60 1.31 -28.59
C GLY A 142 -6.32 2.22 -29.57
N ALA A 143 -7.62 2.00 -29.76
CA ALA A 143 -8.48 2.81 -30.62
C ALA A 143 -8.42 4.32 -30.24
N ALA A 144 -8.51 4.65 -28.97
CA ALA A 144 -8.46 6.03 -28.48
C ALA A 144 -7.20 6.78 -28.97
N TYR A 145 -6.03 6.13 -28.93
CA TYR A 145 -4.77 6.73 -29.40
C TYR A 145 -4.77 6.95 -30.92
N LYS A 146 -5.27 5.97 -31.69
CA LYS A 146 -5.35 6.04 -33.16
C LYS A 146 -6.24 7.20 -33.63
N TYR A 147 -7.30 7.48 -32.86
CA TYR A 147 -8.20 8.61 -33.16
C TYR A 147 -7.74 9.96 -32.54
N GLY A 148 -6.55 9.98 -31.96
CA GLY A 148 -5.91 11.21 -31.51
C GLY A 148 -6.23 11.65 -30.09
N LEU A 149 -6.88 10.80 -29.27
CA LEU A 149 -6.98 11.03 -27.83
C LEU A 149 -5.63 10.80 -27.14
N ARG A 150 -5.34 11.56 -26.10
CA ARG A 150 -4.08 11.52 -25.36
C ARG A 150 -4.35 11.52 -23.86
N LYS A 151 -3.31 11.22 -23.11
CA LYS A 151 -3.31 11.38 -21.66
C LYS A 151 -3.67 12.83 -21.31
N ASP A 152 -4.38 13.00 -20.21
CA ASP A 152 -4.86 14.27 -19.65
C ASP A 152 -5.98 14.97 -20.44
N ASP A 153 -6.51 14.35 -21.53
CA ASP A 153 -7.72 14.81 -22.18
C ASP A 153 -8.92 14.69 -21.24
N ARG A 154 -9.68 15.76 -21.05
CA ARG A 154 -10.93 15.74 -20.30
C ARG A 154 -12.10 15.57 -21.25
N ILE A 155 -12.76 14.43 -21.19
CA ILE A 155 -13.96 14.14 -21.97
C ILE A 155 -15.13 14.97 -21.44
N MET A 156 -15.84 15.65 -22.32
CA MET A 156 -16.99 16.50 -21.97
C MET A 156 -18.31 15.89 -22.44
N THR A 157 -18.37 15.48 -23.70
CA THR A 157 -19.57 14.87 -24.28
C THR A 157 -19.19 13.73 -25.22
N MET A 158 -20.07 12.73 -25.30
CA MET A 158 -19.99 11.62 -26.24
C MET A 158 -21.35 11.54 -26.97
N VAL A 159 -21.36 11.66 -28.28
CA VAL A 159 -22.55 11.52 -29.09
C VAL A 159 -22.41 10.27 -29.96
N ASN A 160 -23.32 9.34 -29.79
CA ASN A 160 -23.39 8.16 -30.65
C ASN A 160 -23.93 8.62 -32.03
N THR A 161 -23.13 8.47 -33.09
CA THR A 161 -23.44 8.97 -34.43
C THR A 161 -24.61 8.20 -35.06
N ASP A 162 -24.79 6.93 -34.72
CA ASP A 162 -25.81 6.06 -35.32
C ASP A 162 -27.19 6.28 -34.69
N SER A 163 -27.23 6.40 -33.33
CA SER A 163 -28.49 6.58 -32.60
C SER A 163 -28.80 8.03 -32.25
N HIS A 164 -27.90 8.98 -32.57
CA HIS A 164 -27.98 10.44 -32.23
C HIS A 164 -28.14 10.69 -30.72
N LYS A 165 -27.85 9.67 -29.87
CA LYS A 165 -27.93 9.83 -28.42
C LYS A 165 -26.70 10.53 -27.86
N SER A 166 -26.94 11.63 -27.13
CA SER A 166 -25.90 12.43 -26.52
C SER A 166 -25.75 12.07 -25.03
N TYR A 167 -24.51 11.91 -24.59
CA TYR A 167 -24.12 11.66 -23.20
C TYR A 167 -23.24 12.81 -22.73
N THR A 168 -23.69 13.54 -21.72
CA THR A 168 -22.85 14.52 -21.02
C THR A 168 -22.00 13.77 -19.99
N ILE A 169 -20.71 13.95 -20.04
CA ILE A 169 -19.75 13.20 -19.24
C ILE A 169 -19.30 14.04 -18.04
N HIS A 170 -19.76 13.67 -16.85
CA HIS A 170 -19.38 14.28 -15.58
C HIS A 170 -18.33 13.44 -14.83
N ASN A 171 -18.35 12.12 -15.03
CA ASN A 171 -17.51 11.17 -14.35
C ASN A 171 -17.13 9.98 -15.26
N TYR A 172 -16.26 9.10 -14.76
CA TYR A 172 -15.82 7.92 -15.54
C TYR A 172 -16.98 6.93 -15.80
N THR A 173 -17.95 6.84 -14.88
CA THR A 173 -19.10 5.93 -15.03
C THR A 173 -19.95 6.32 -16.24
N ASP A 174 -20.12 7.62 -16.52
CA ASP A 174 -20.87 8.10 -17.68
C ASP A 174 -20.22 7.63 -19.00
N ILE A 175 -18.88 7.53 -19.05
CA ILE A 175 -18.15 7.00 -20.21
C ILE A 175 -18.45 5.51 -20.39
N THR A 176 -18.41 4.74 -19.29
CA THR A 176 -18.72 3.31 -19.32
C THR A 176 -20.18 3.07 -19.72
N ASP A 177 -21.11 3.83 -19.20
CA ASP A 177 -22.53 3.74 -19.54
C ASP A 177 -22.79 4.07 -21.02
N ALA A 178 -22.12 5.10 -21.54
CA ALA A 178 -22.20 5.44 -22.98
C ALA A 178 -21.68 4.30 -23.85
N LEU A 179 -20.63 3.59 -23.40
CA LEU A 179 -20.05 2.45 -24.12
C LEU A 179 -20.83 1.15 -23.95
N VAL A 180 -21.37 0.87 -22.76
CA VAL A 180 -22.16 -0.35 -22.46
C VAL A 180 -23.52 -0.30 -23.15
N ASN A 181 -24.19 0.84 -23.18
CA ASN A 181 -25.46 1.01 -23.91
C ASN A 181 -25.33 0.85 -25.46
N LYS A 182 -24.11 0.61 -25.95
CA LYS A 182 -23.77 0.22 -27.30
C LYS A 182 -24.14 -1.25 -27.62
N THR A 183 -24.18 -2.13 -26.62
CA THR A 183 -24.07 -3.61 -26.79
C THR A 183 -25.31 -4.31 -27.34
N ASN A 184 -26.34 -3.61 -27.74
CA ASN A 184 -27.50 -4.24 -28.42
C ASN A 184 -27.35 -4.34 -29.96
N SER A 185 -26.18 -4.01 -30.53
CA SER A 185 -25.90 -4.14 -31.96
C SER A 185 -24.48 -4.63 -32.19
N SER A 186 -24.36 -5.73 -32.90
CA SER A 186 -23.09 -6.42 -33.24
C SER A 186 -22.15 -5.63 -34.17
N ALA A 187 -22.33 -4.33 -34.33
CA ALA A 187 -21.54 -3.49 -35.19
C ALA A 187 -20.72 -2.46 -34.40
N SER A 188 -19.52 -2.15 -34.89
CA SER A 188 -18.69 -1.06 -34.37
C SER A 188 -19.46 0.26 -34.44
N VAL A 189 -19.56 0.97 -33.32
CA VAL A 189 -20.28 2.24 -33.21
C VAL A 189 -19.31 3.41 -33.26
N THR A 190 -19.67 4.47 -33.97
CA THR A 190 -18.89 5.71 -34.03
C THR A 190 -19.43 6.72 -33.01
N PHE A 191 -18.53 7.25 -32.20
CA PHE A 191 -18.84 8.32 -31.25
C PHE A 191 -18.16 9.62 -31.69
N THR A 192 -18.90 10.70 -31.73
CA THR A 192 -18.33 12.05 -31.75
C THR A 192 -18.02 12.46 -30.33
N ILE A 193 -16.72 12.54 -29.99
CA ILE A 193 -16.23 12.86 -28.65
C ILE A 193 -15.76 14.32 -28.62
N THR A 194 -16.34 15.11 -27.73
CA THR A 194 -15.86 16.46 -27.42
C THR A 194 -15.01 16.39 -26.16
N PHE A 195 -13.80 16.89 -26.22
CA PHE A 195 -12.87 16.87 -25.10
C PHE A 195 -12.06 18.17 -25.00
N LYS A 196 -11.52 18.46 -23.84
CA LYS A 196 -10.66 19.60 -23.54
C LYS A 196 -9.22 19.15 -23.33
N ARG A 197 -8.29 19.73 -24.11
CA ARG A 197 -6.83 19.53 -23.98
C ARG A 197 -6.17 20.91 -23.89
N ASP A 198 -5.32 21.16 -22.91
CA ASP A 198 -4.57 22.40 -22.71
C ASP A 198 -5.47 23.66 -22.83
N GLY A 199 -6.66 23.57 -22.22
CA GLY A 199 -7.63 24.68 -22.25
C GLY A 199 -8.49 24.78 -23.53
N LYS A 200 -8.14 24.10 -24.63
CA LYS A 200 -8.85 24.14 -25.92
C LYS A 200 -9.86 22.99 -26.03
N VAL A 201 -11.04 23.30 -26.55
CA VAL A 201 -12.06 22.31 -26.86
C VAL A 201 -11.81 21.71 -28.24
N MET A 202 -11.79 20.41 -28.34
CA MET A 202 -11.55 19.64 -29.56
C MET A 202 -12.65 18.61 -29.76
N VAL A 203 -12.91 18.27 -31.02
CA VAL A 203 -13.90 17.24 -31.39
C VAL A 203 -13.24 16.20 -32.26
N LYS A 204 -13.50 14.91 -31.99
CA LYS A 204 -12.99 13.78 -32.76
C LYS A 204 -14.06 12.71 -32.92
N ASN A 205 -14.10 12.09 -34.09
CA ASN A 205 -14.90 10.89 -34.32
C ASN A 205 -14.04 9.65 -33.98
N VAL A 206 -14.51 8.86 -33.05
CA VAL A 206 -13.84 7.66 -32.57
C VAL A 206 -14.70 6.43 -32.80
N LYS A 207 -14.19 5.52 -33.60
CA LYS A 207 -14.86 4.23 -33.83
C LYS A 207 -14.50 3.28 -32.69
N ALA A 208 -15.48 2.92 -31.89
CA ALA A 208 -15.32 1.93 -30.83
C ALA A 208 -15.52 0.53 -31.43
N PRO A 209 -14.58 -0.40 -31.17
CA PRO A 209 -14.62 -1.77 -31.72
C PRO A 209 -15.78 -2.57 -31.16
#